data_96184d517f5f04200baef56ce59ed0b9
#
_entry.id   96184d517f5f04200baef56ce59ed0b9
#
_cell.length_a   1.000
_cell.length_b   1.000
_cell.length_c   1.000
_cell.angle_alpha   90.00
_cell.angle_beta   90.00
_cell.angle_gamma   90.00
#
_symmetry.space_group_name_H-M   'P 1'
#
loop_
_entity.id
_entity.type
_entity.pdbx_description
1 polymer ?
#
loop_
_entity_poly.entity_id
_entity_poly.type
_entity_poly.pdbx_seq_one_letter_code
_entity_poly.pdbx_strand_id
1 'polypeptide(L)'
;MNVKKKFSFLNKLVKRNGIVLWGSTSLDEQSVNELLQGIPMSQNIYNRSISGLKIADAEKYLEQCVYELYPARVIINLGEEDVKCCNNATQLIEQYRWILYKIHVSMPTCQIVVTTVQGKGEVTENFNEELKKLTKEFGCTFYRIPDVVAEEEFIPTFLSTVKLSLYDSNLGYSGIATKAVFDFMMQ
;
A
#
# COMPACT_ATOMS: atom_id res chain seq x y z
N MET A 1 -17.54 4.02 15.98
CA MET A 1 -16.52 3.16 16.67
C MET A 1 -15.14 3.74 16.33
N ASN A 2 -14.24 3.87 17.30
CA ASN A 2 -12.90 4.40 17.05
C ASN A 2 -12.13 3.42 16.11
N VAL A 3 -11.50 3.94 15.06
CA VAL A 3 -10.77 3.16 14.04
C VAL A 3 -9.74 2.22 14.67
N LYS A 4 -8.98 2.68 15.66
CA LYS A 4 -8.01 1.84 16.38
C LYS A 4 -8.68 0.62 17.04
N LYS A 5 -9.80 0.83 17.76
CA LYS A 5 -10.55 -0.26 18.39
C LYS A 5 -11.12 -1.24 17.36
N LYS A 6 -11.60 -0.72 16.21
CA LYS A 6 -12.08 -1.54 15.09
C LYS A 6 -10.98 -2.46 14.58
N PHE A 7 -9.81 -1.90 14.27
CA PHE A 7 -8.71 -2.68 13.71
C PHE A 7 -8.11 -3.65 14.72
N SER A 8 -7.86 -3.24 15.98
CA SER A 8 -7.39 -4.18 17.01
C SER A 8 -8.36 -5.34 17.25
N PHE A 9 -9.66 -5.12 17.12
CA PHE A 9 -10.64 -6.21 17.17
C PHE A 9 -10.51 -7.15 15.98
N LEU A 10 -10.50 -6.61 14.75
CA LEU A 10 -10.37 -7.39 13.53
C LEU A 10 -9.05 -8.18 13.48
N ASN A 11 -7.96 -7.58 13.96
CA ASN A 11 -6.63 -8.21 13.95
C ASN A 11 -6.54 -9.47 14.81
N LYS A 12 -7.41 -9.61 15.83
CA LYS A 12 -7.52 -10.84 16.64
C LYS A 12 -8.16 -12.00 15.87
N LEU A 13 -8.90 -11.72 14.81
CA LEU A 13 -9.66 -12.71 14.04
C LEU A 13 -8.93 -13.20 12.79
N VAL A 14 -7.81 -12.58 12.43
CA VAL A 14 -7.10 -12.85 11.18
C VAL A 14 -5.75 -13.52 11.39
N LYS A 15 -5.28 -14.21 10.36
CA LYS A 15 -3.96 -14.86 10.38
C LYS A 15 -2.87 -13.82 10.16
N ARG A 16 -1.80 -13.91 10.91
CA ARG A 16 -0.57 -13.12 10.71
C ARG A 16 0.17 -13.54 9.45
N ASN A 17 1.19 -12.79 9.09
CA ASN A 17 2.07 -13.07 7.95
C ASN A 17 1.37 -12.98 6.58
N GLY A 18 0.32 -12.15 6.49
CA GLY A 18 -0.36 -11.83 5.23
C GLY A 18 0.22 -10.59 4.57
N ILE A 19 -0.54 -10.05 3.63
CA ILE A 19 -0.27 -8.77 2.96
C ILE A 19 -1.21 -7.71 3.55
N VAL A 20 -0.66 -6.56 3.89
CA VAL A 20 -1.44 -5.41 4.35
C VAL A 20 -1.47 -4.34 3.26
N LEU A 21 -2.66 -3.89 2.89
CA LEU A 21 -2.86 -2.65 2.15
C LEU A 21 -3.09 -1.53 3.16
N TRP A 22 -2.28 -0.49 3.10
CA TRP A 22 -2.37 0.64 4.01
C TRP A 22 -2.27 1.96 3.27
N GLY A 23 -3.33 2.72 3.30
CA GLY A 23 -3.43 3.97 2.56
C GLY A 23 -4.48 4.91 3.11
N SER A 24 -4.87 5.86 2.30
CA SER A 24 -5.86 6.87 2.59
C SER A 24 -7.21 6.57 1.92
N THR A 25 -7.94 7.60 1.54
CA THR A 25 -9.32 7.56 1.06
C THR A 25 -9.51 6.61 -0.11
N SER A 26 -8.68 6.71 -1.14
CA SER A 26 -8.83 5.88 -2.35
C SER A 26 -8.70 4.37 -2.10
N LEU A 27 -7.98 3.95 -1.05
CA LEU A 27 -7.86 2.54 -0.66
C LEU A 27 -8.85 2.10 0.43
N ASP A 28 -9.51 3.02 1.14
CA ASP A 28 -10.47 2.69 2.21
C ASP A 28 -11.83 2.20 1.66
N GLU A 29 -12.01 2.22 0.37
CA GLU A 29 -13.25 1.83 -0.27
C GLU A 29 -13.53 0.32 -0.14
N GLN A 30 -14.80 -0.03 0.01
CA GLN A 30 -15.25 -1.40 0.24
C GLN A 30 -14.97 -2.34 -0.93
N SER A 31 -14.92 -1.80 -2.15
CA SER A 31 -14.70 -2.55 -3.39
C SER A 31 -13.36 -3.30 -3.46
N VAL A 32 -12.34 -2.89 -2.70
CA VAL A 32 -11.06 -3.63 -2.64
C VAL A 32 -11.25 -5.09 -2.28
N ASN A 33 -12.07 -5.38 -1.28
CA ASN A 33 -12.28 -6.75 -0.81
C ASN A 33 -13.03 -7.62 -1.84
N GLU A 34 -13.96 -7.03 -2.58
CA GLU A 34 -14.72 -7.74 -3.63
C GLU A 34 -13.82 -8.05 -4.82
N LEU A 35 -13.02 -7.11 -5.26
CA LEU A 35 -12.07 -7.30 -6.36
C LEU A 35 -10.99 -8.34 -6.03
N LEU A 36 -10.54 -8.39 -4.77
CA LEU A 36 -9.57 -9.38 -4.32
C LEU A 36 -10.12 -10.81 -4.35
N GLN A 37 -11.44 -11.02 -4.22
CA GLN A 37 -12.05 -12.35 -4.30
C GLN A 37 -11.90 -13.00 -5.69
N GLY A 38 -11.83 -12.18 -6.75
CA GLY A 38 -11.61 -12.65 -8.12
C GLY A 38 -10.16 -13.03 -8.43
N ILE A 39 -9.22 -12.78 -7.52
CA ILE A 39 -7.80 -13.06 -7.72
C ILE A 39 -7.42 -14.33 -6.93
N PRO A 40 -6.96 -15.42 -7.59
CA PRO A 40 -6.51 -16.61 -6.88
C PRO A 40 -5.23 -16.26 -6.09
N MET A 41 -5.36 -16.17 -4.77
CA MET A 41 -4.30 -15.71 -3.89
C MET A 41 -3.88 -16.79 -2.91
N SER A 42 -2.59 -16.95 -2.74
CA SER A 42 -2.01 -17.86 -1.74
C SER A 42 -1.93 -17.22 -0.35
N GLN A 43 -2.01 -15.90 -0.26
CA GLN A 43 -1.89 -15.16 1.00
C GLN A 43 -3.15 -14.37 1.33
N ASN A 44 -3.39 -14.18 2.63
CA ASN A 44 -4.46 -13.32 3.10
C ASN A 44 -4.07 -11.85 2.90
N ILE A 45 -4.98 -11.06 2.36
CA ILE A 45 -4.82 -9.61 2.21
C ILE A 45 -5.77 -8.90 3.16
N TYR A 46 -5.24 -7.90 3.85
CA TYR A 46 -5.97 -7.11 4.82
C TYR A 46 -5.91 -5.64 4.47
N ASN A 47 -7.03 -5.04 4.14
CA ASN A 47 -7.12 -3.60 3.98
C ASN A 47 -7.20 -2.93 5.36
N ARG A 48 -6.20 -2.07 5.66
CA ARG A 48 -6.10 -1.26 6.88
C ARG A 48 -5.98 0.22 6.54
N SER A 49 -6.50 0.61 5.38
CA SER A 49 -6.56 2.01 4.98
C SER A 49 -7.56 2.79 5.83
N ILE A 50 -7.38 4.08 5.91
CA ILE A 50 -8.20 4.99 6.72
C ILE A 50 -8.49 6.22 5.88
N SER A 51 -9.76 6.46 5.60
CA SER A 51 -10.20 7.64 4.86
C SER A 51 -9.72 8.91 5.54
N GLY A 52 -9.18 9.85 4.75
CA GLY A 52 -8.65 11.12 5.24
C GLY A 52 -7.31 11.03 5.96
N LEU A 53 -6.63 9.87 5.98
CA LEU A 53 -5.35 9.70 6.66
C LEU A 53 -4.26 10.54 6.01
N LYS A 54 -3.66 11.43 6.80
CA LYS A 54 -2.48 12.21 6.43
C LYS A 54 -1.19 11.53 6.91
N ILE A 55 -0.09 11.80 6.23
CA ILE A 55 1.25 11.26 6.56
C ILE A 55 1.62 11.63 8.01
N ALA A 56 1.37 12.88 8.41
CA ALA A 56 1.67 13.35 9.77
C ALA A 56 0.94 12.59 10.88
N ASP A 57 -0.22 11.99 10.58
CA ASP A 57 -1.02 11.22 11.53
C ASP A 57 -0.78 9.71 11.43
N ALA A 58 -0.15 9.24 10.36
CA ALA A 58 -0.01 7.83 10.04
C ALA A 58 0.73 7.05 11.15
N GLU A 59 1.73 7.64 11.78
CA GLU A 59 2.46 7.02 12.89
C GLU A 59 1.54 6.54 14.02
N LYS A 60 0.47 7.27 14.31
CA LYS A 60 -0.49 6.94 15.37
C LYS A 60 -1.22 5.62 15.14
N TYR A 61 -1.23 5.13 13.90
CA TYR A 61 -1.96 3.94 13.48
C TYR A 61 -1.08 2.75 13.11
N LEU A 62 0.26 2.91 13.12
CA LEU A 62 1.21 1.85 12.78
C LEU A 62 0.96 0.56 13.56
N GLU A 63 0.66 0.67 14.85
CA GLU A 63 0.39 -0.51 15.69
C GLU A 63 -0.77 -1.33 15.13
N GLN A 64 -1.94 -0.70 14.93
CA GLN A 64 -3.15 -1.40 14.51
C GLN A 64 -3.19 -1.72 13.01
N CYS A 65 -2.56 -0.89 12.19
CA CYS A 65 -2.60 -1.08 10.74
C CYS A 65 -1.50 -2.01 10.23
N VAL A 66 -0.36 -2.09 10.93
CA VAL A 66 0.80 -2.84 10.46
C VAL A 66 1.30 -3.84 11.50
N TYR A 67 1.71 -3.37 12.69
CA TYR A 67 2.49 -4.20 13.62
C TYR A 67 1.69 -5.37 14.21
N GLU A 68 0.45 -5.18 14.62
CA GLU A 68 -0.39 -6.27 15.17
C GLU A 68 -0.59 -7.44 14.19
N LEU A 69 -0.48 -7.18 12.88
CA LEU A 69 -0.68 -8.17 11.83
C LEU A 69 0.59 -8.96 11.49
N TYR A 70 1.77 -8.46 11.88
CA TYR A 70 3.07 -9.03 11.50
C TYR A 70 3.09 -9.43 10.01
N PRO A 71 2.86 -8.49 9.08
CA PRO A 71 2.71 -8.82 7.67
C PRO A 71 4.03 -9.28 7.04
N ALA A 72 3.95 -10.22 6.11
CA ALA A 72 5.07 -10.53 5.22
C ALA A 72 5.36 -9.36 4.29
N ARG A 73 4.32 -8.62 3.93
CA ARG A 73 4.41 -7.46 3.04
C ARG A 73 3.40 -6.38 3.43
N VAL A 74 3.83 -5.12 3.35
CA VAL A 74 2.94 -3.96 3.45
C VAL A 74 3.01 -3.17 2.15
N ILE A 75 1.85 -2.86 1.58
CA ILE A 75 1.71 -2.01 0.38
C ILE A 75 1.13 -0.68 0.86
N ILE A 76 1.91 0.39 0.68
CA ILE A 76 1.61 1.72 1.23
C ILE A 76 1.24 2.67 0.11
N ASN A 77 0.07 3.30 0.23
CA ASN A 77 -0.40 4.40 -0.61
C ASN A 77 -0.86 5.55 0.28
N LEU A 78 0.08 6.34 0.78
CA LEU A 78 -0.15 7.50 1.67
C LEU A 78 0.33 8.78 1.01
N GLY A 79 -0.34 9.89 1.30
CA GLY A 79 0.02 11.22 0.82
C GLY A 79 -1.06 11.84 -0.08
N GLU A 80 -2.09 11.11 -0.47
CA GLU A 80 -3.19 11.63 -1.29
C GLU A 80 -3.84 12.88 -0.69
N GLU A 81 -4.12 12.84 0.61
CA GLU A 81 -4.73 13.98 1.32
C GLU A 81 -3.74 15.12 1.57
N ASP A 82 -2.46 14.77 1.64
CA ASP A 82 -1.42 15.77 1.90
C ASP A 82 -1.13 16.62 0.67
N VAL A 83 -1.00 16.01 -0.51
CA VAL A 83 -0.72 16.75 -1.76
C VAL A 83 -1.86 17.67 -2.17
N LYS A 84 -3.08 17.42 -1.70
CA LYS A 84 -4.23 18.31 -1.90
C LYS A 84 -4.14 19.62 -1.08
N CYS A 85 -3.43 19.60 0.04
CA CYS A 85 -3.43 20.69 1.03
C CYS A 85 -2.05 21.31 1.24
N CYS A 86 -0.97 20.67 0.85
CA CYS A 86 0.39 21.09 1.14
C CYS A 86 1.10 21.56 -0.13
N ASN A 87 1.82 22.66 -0.02
CA ASN A 87 2.63 23.21 -1.11
C ASN A 87 4.11 22.83 -1.01
N ASN A 88 4.49 21.96 -0.05
CA ASN A 88 5.87 21.63 0.23
C ASN A 88 6.08 20.10 0.24
N ALA A 89 6.44 19.54 -0.90
CA ALA A 89 6.73 18.12 -1.06
C ALA A 89 7.89 17.63 -0.15
N THR A 90 8.90 18.45 0.08
CA THR A 90 10.07 18.08 0.91
C THR A 90 9.65 17.76 2.34
N GLN A 91 8.77 18.55 2.94
CA GLN A 91 8.28 18.31 4.30
C GLN A 91 7.50 16.98 4.38
N LEU A 92 6.70 16.68 3.36
CA LEU A 92 5.94 15.43 3.30
C LEU A 92 6.87 14.22 3.18
N ILE A 93 7.95 14.35 2.42
CA ILE A 93 8.95 13.29 2.25
C ILE A 93 9.68 12.99 3.55
N GLU A 94 10.04 14.01 4.35
CA GLU A 94 10.68 13.77 5.65
C GLU A 94 9.74 13.06 6.63
N GLN A 95 8.45 13.39 6.62
CA GLN A 95 7.45 12.65 7.40
C GLN A 95 7.30 11.21 6.91
N TYR A 96 7.31 11.00 5.60
CA TYR A 96 7.23 9.66 5.01
C TYR A 96 8.48 8.82 5.32
N ARG A 97 9.66 9.43 5.29
CA ARG A 97 10.94 8.83 5.70
C ARG A 97 10.83 8.24 7.11
N TRP A 98 10.24 8.98 8.04
CA TRP A 98 10.03 8.54 9.41
C TRP A 98 9.13 7.30 9.50
N ILE A 99 8.06 7.25 8.70
CA ILE A 99 7.17 6.09 8.63
C ILE A 99 7.92 4.85 8.12
N LEU A 100 8.65 4.97 7.00
CA LEU A 100 9.45 3.86 6.45
C LEU A 100 10.51 3.37 7.45
N TYR A 101 11.22 4.29 8.09
CA TYR A 101 12.19 3.97 9.13
C TYR A 101 11.57 3.17 10.27
N LYS A 102 10.42 3.61 10.79
CA LYS A 102 9.71 2.93 11.87
C LYS A 102 9.29 1.51 11.49
N ILE A 103 8.76 1.32 10.29
CA ILE A 103 8.38 -0.02 9.81
C ILE A 103 9.63 -0.88 9.65
N HIS A 104 10.67 -0.36 9.02
CA HIS A 104 11.91 -1.10 8.77
C HIS A 104 12.58 -1.58 10.07
N VAL A 105 12.67 -0.71 11.09
CA VAL A 105 13.27 -1.05 12.38
C VAL A 105 12.42 -2.04 13.17
N SER A 106 11.08 -1.85 13.18
CA SER A 106 10.19 -2.72 13.96
C SER A 106 9.92 -4.05 13.28
N MET A 107 10.08 -4.13 11.96
CA MET A 107 9.72 -5.31 11.15
C MET A 107 10.75 -5.52 10.03
N PRO A 108 11.98 -5.91 10.36
CA PRO A 108 13.09 -5.97 9.39
C PRO A 108 12.90 -7.01 8.28
N THR A 109 12.02 -7.99 8.46
CA THR A 109 11.70 -9.02 7.47
C THR A 109 10.49 -8.66 6.60
N CYS A 110 9.74 -7.60 6.94
CA CYS A 110 8.58 -7.16 6.19
C CYS A 110 9.01 -6.50 4.87
N GLN A 111 8.51 -7.00 3.76
CA GLN A 111 8.72 -6.34 2.47
C GLN A 111 7.84 -5.09 2.39
N ILE A 112 8.45 -3.94 2.13
CA ILE A 112 7.75 -2.68 1.98
C ILE A 112 7.61 -2.36 0.50
N VAL A 113 6.38 -2.13 0.08
CA VAL A 113 6.01 -1.67 -1.25
C VAL A 113 5.36 -0.30 -1.11
N VAL A 114 5.79 0.66 -1.89
CA VAL A 114 5.24 2.02 -1.90
C VAL A 114 4.73 2.34 -3.30
N THR A 115 3.62 3.03 -3.38
CA THR A 115 3.03 3.43 -4.66
C THR A 115 2.92 4.95 -4.77
N THR A 116 2.85 5.45 -6.01
CA THR A 116 2.51 6.86 -6.24
C THR A 116 1.09 7.16 -5.72
N VAL A 117 0.86 8.41 -5.35
CA VAL A 117 -0.48 8.93 -5.09
C VAL A 117 -1.05 9.60 -6.32
N GLN A 118 -2.38 9.60 -6.42
CA GLN A 118 -3.10 10.30 -7.48
C GLN A 118 -3.22 11.79 -7.14
N GLY A 119 -3.23 12.60 -8.16
CA GLY A 119 -3.41 14.05 -8.03
C GLY A 119 -2.86 14.77 -9.25
N LYS A 120 -3.36 15.98 -9.49
CA LYS A 120 -2.92 16.82 -10.60
C LYS A 120 -2.03 17.95 -10.10
N GLY A 121 -0.97 18.26 -10.86
CA GLY A 121 -0.12 19.42 -10.62
C GLY A 121 1.27 19.08 -10.10
N GLU A 122 2.10 20.10 -10.11
CA GLU A 122 3.53 20.00 -9.86
C GLU A 122 3.86 19.45 -8.47
N VAL A 123 3.06 19.76 -7.45
CA VAL A 123 3.28 19.28 -6.08
C VAL A 123 3.17 17.77 -6.01
N THR A 124 2.17 17.18 -6.67
CA THR A 124 1.97 15.72 -6.70
C THR A 124 3.09 15.04 -7.47
N GLU A 125 3.48 15.59 -8.61
CA GLU A 125 4.58 15.03 -9.42
C GLU A 125 5.90 15.07 -8.64
N ASN A 126 6.23 16.21 -8.05
CA ASN A 126 7.43 16.38 -7.23
C ASN A 126 7.41 15.42 -6.02
N PHE A 127 6.28 15.29 -5.34
CA PHE A 127 6.14 14.34 -4.24
C PHE A 127 6.39 12.90 -4.69
N ASN A 128 5.78 12.46 -5.79
CA ASN A 128 5.93 11.11 -6.31
C ASN A 128 7.37 10.81 -6.77
N GLU A 129 8.07 11.77 -7.38
CA GLU A 129 9.49 11.60 -7.77
C GLU A 129 10.42 11.54 -6.54
N GLU A 130 10.21 12.38 -5.55
CA GLU A 130 10.99 12.31 -4.30
C GLU A 130 10.67 11.05 -3.51
N LEU A 131 9.42 10.58 -3.49
CA LEU A 131 9.01 9.33 -2.88
C LEU A 131 9.70 8.13 -3.54
N LYS A 132 9.86 8.14 -4.86
CA LYS A 132 10.61 7.12 -5.59
C LYS A 132 12.09 7.09 -5.19
N LYS A 133 12.72 8.26 -4.98
CA LYS A 133 14.11 8.34 -4.49
C LYS A 133 14.22 7.78 -3.07
N LEU A 134 13.31 8.19 -2.19
CA LEU A 134 13.24 7.73 -0.83
C LEU A 134 13.09 6.20 -0.72
N THR A 135 12.22 5.60 -1.53
CA THR A 135 12.03 4.14 -1.54
C THR A 135 13.30 3.39 -1.93
N LYS A 136 14.11 3.95 -2.82
CA LYS A 136 15.42 3.41 -3.19
C LYS A 136 16.40 3.40 -2.01
N GLU A 137 16.42 4.47 -1.20
CA GLU A 137 17.29 4.56 -0.02
C GLU A 137 16.96 3.46 1.02
N PHE A 138 15.69 3.10 1.17
CA PHE A 138 15.21 2.09 2.10
C PHE A 138 15.16 0.67 1.51
N GLY A 139 15.55 0.46 0.24
CA GLY A 139 15.44 -0.84 -0.43
C GLY A 139 13.99 -1.31 -0.61
N CYS A 140 13.03 -0.39 -0.63
CA CYS A 140 11.62 -0.68 -0.85
C CYS A 140 11.31 -0.87 -2.33
N THR A 141 10.29 -1.66 -2.65
CA THR A 141 9.74 -1.73 -4.01
C THR A 141 8.85 -0.51 -4.28
N PHE A 142 8.97 0.08 -5.45
CA PHE A 142 8.17 1.23 -5.86
C PHE A 142 7.37 0.95 -7.12
N TYR A 143 6.06 1.25 -7.09
CA TYR A 143 5.19 1.19 -8.27
C TYR A 143 4.60 2.56 -8.59
N ARG A 144 4.67 2.91 -9.88
CA ARG A 144 3.92 4.06 -10.39
C ARG A 144 2.53 3.59 -10.80
N ILE A 145 1.52 4.05 -10.09
CA ILE A 145 0.12 3.83 -10.48
C ILE A 145 -0.18 4.79 -11.64
N PRO A 146 -0.69 4.31 -12.78
CA PRO A 146 -1.14 5.18 -13.86
C PRO A 146 -2.20 6.17 -13.37
N ASP A 147 -2.18 7.38 -13.95
CA ASP A 147 -3.21 8.36 -13.66
C ASP A 147 -4.56 7.87 -14.17
N VAL A 148 -5.57 7.94 -13.31
CA VAL A 148 -6.94 7.58 -13.66
C VAL A 148 -7.80 8.83 -13.80
N VAL A 149 -8.82 8.76 -14.65
CA VAL A 149 -9.73 9.88 -14.90
C VAL A 149 -10.91 9.81 -13.93
N ALA A 150 -11.44 8.62 -13.71
CA ALA A 150 -12.59 8.36 -12.83
C ALA A 150 -12.12 7.68 -11.53
N GLU A 151 -12.69 8.08 -10.40
CA GLU A 151 -12.31 7.53 -9.08
C GLU A 151 -12.54 6.00 -9.00
N GLU A 152 -13.59 5.50 -9.64
CA GLU A 152 -13.90 4.07 -9.70
C GLU A 152 -12.85 3.24 -10.45
N GLU A 153 -12.03 3.83 -11.30
CA GLU A 153 -10.94 3.16 -12.00
C GLU A 153 -9.68 2.98 -11.14
N PHE A 154 -9.59 3.72 -10.03
CA PHE A 154 -8.37 3.71 -9.22
C PHE A 154 -8.08 2.31 -8.65
N ILE A 155 -9.04 1.67 -7.99
CA ILE A 155 -8.81 0.38 -7.33
C ILE A 155 -8.44 -0.73 -8.33
N PRO A 156 -9.16 -0.92 -9.46
CA PRO A 156 -8.73 -1.88 -10.48
C PRO A 156 -7.32 -1.60 -11.00
N THR A 157 -6.99 -0.35 -11.29
CA THR A 157 -5.68 0.08 -11.78
C THR A 157 -4.59 -0.16 -10.74
N PHE A 158 -4.84 0.19 -9.48
CA PHE A 158 -3.96 -0.06 -8.35
C PHE A 158 -3.67 -1.56 -8.22
N LEU A 159 -4.69 -2.40 -8.10
CA LEU A 159 -4.53 -3.85 -7.93
C LEU A 159 -3.80 -4.50 -9.10
N SER A 160 -4.09 -4.08 -10.34
CA SER A 160 -3.37 -4.57 -11.51
C SER A 160 -1.89 -4.19 -11.50
N THR A 161 -1.57 -2.97 -11.05
CA THR A 161 -0.19 -2.46 -10.98
C THR A 161 0.61 -3.17 -9.90
N VAL A 162 0.06 -3.36 -8.71
CA VAL A 162 0.76 -4.03 -7.60
C VAL A 162 0.63 -5.54 -7.62
N LYS A 163 0.01 -6.11 -8.64
CA LYS A 163 -0.34 -7.52 -8.76
C LYS A 163 0.78 -8.48 -8.40
N LEU A 164 2.00 -8.25 -8.90
CA LEU A 164 3.15 -9.10 -8.60
C LEU A 164 3.51 -9.08 -7.10
N SER A 165 3.20 -7.99 -6.40
CA SER A 165 3.39 -7.88 -4.96
C SER A 165 2.24 -8.47 -4.14
N LEU A 166 1.16 -8.91 -4.77
CA LEU A 166 0.06 -9.63 -4.12
C LEU A 166 0.29 -11.15 -4.09
N TYR A 167 1.26 -11.65 -4.86
CA TYR A 167 1.62 -13.07 -4.86
C TYR A 167 2.81 -13.35 -3.94
N ASP A 168 2.86 -14.55 -3.39
CA ASP A 168 3.98 -14.99 -2.57
C ASP A 168 5.18 -15.35 -3.47
N SER A 169 6.28 -14.61 -3.31
CA SER A 169 7.54 -14.91 -3.99
C SER A 169 8.22 -16.18 -3.48
N ASN A 170 7.80 -16.71 -2.31
CA ASN A 170 8.41 -17.88 -1.69
C ASN A 170 7.81 -19.21 -2.15
N LEU A 171 6.74 -19.20 -2.96
CA LEU A 171 6.12 -20.44 -3.47
C LEU A 171 6.83 -21.04 -4.69
N GLY A 172 8.10 -20.76 -4.91
CA GLY A 172 8.92 -21.48 -5.89
C GLY A 172 8.32 -21.58 -7.31
N TYR A 173 7.47 -20.65 -7.68
CA TYR A 173 6.98 -20.57 -9.05
C TYR A 173 8.15 -20.26 -9.96
N SER A 174 8.62 -21.26 -10.70
CA SER A 174 9.50 -21.02 -11.83
C SER A 174 8.90 -19.94 -12.72
N GLY A 175 9.72 -19.08 -13.33
CA GLY A 175 9.24 -17.96 -14.15
C GLY A 175 8.24 -18.34 -15.26
N ILE A 176 8.10 -19.64 -15.58
CA ILE A 176 7.13 -20.22 -16.49
C ILE A 176 5.70 -20.19 -15.90
N ALA A 177 5.53 -20.50 -14.62
CA ALA A 177 4.19 -20.46 -13.99
C ALA A 177 3.68 -19.02 -13.84
N THR A 178 4.57 -18.07 -13.53
CA THR A 178 4.23 -16.65 -13.44
C THR A 178 3.78 -16.11 -14.80
N LYS A 179 4.44 -16.53 -15.88
CA LYS A 179 4.08 -16.14 -17.24
C LYS A 179 2.72 -16.73 -17.66
N ALA A 180 2.48 -18.02 -17.38
CA ALA A 180 1.22 -18.68 -17.72
C ALA A 180 0.00 -18.06 -17.00
N VAL A 181 0.16 -17.68 -15.72
CA VAL A 181 -0.88 -16.96 -14.97
C VAL A 181 -1.09 -15.56 -15.53
N PHE A 182 -0.02 -14.87 -15.91
CA PHE A 182 -0.09 -13.54 -16.53
C PHE A 182 -0.82 -13.59 -17.89
N ASP A 183 -0.48 -14.56 -18.75
CA ASP A 183 -1.10 -14.74 -20.07
C ASP A 183 -2.58 -15.13 -19.96
N PHE A 184 -2.96 -15.92 -18.96
CA PHE A 184 -4.36 -16.30 -18.71
C PHE A 184 -5.24 -15.12 -18.26
N MET A 185 -4.67 -14.14 -17.55
CA MET A 185 -5.41 -12.99 -17.02
C MET A 185 -5.45 -11.78 -17.99
N MET A 186 -4.74 -11.87 -19.11
CA MET A 186 -4.75 -10.85 -20.18
C MET A 186 -5.62 -11.27 -21.39
N GLN A 187 -6.28 -12.44 -21.35
CA GLN A 187 -7.30 -12.89 -22.28
C GLN A 187 -8.70 -12.51 -21.77
#